data_d2cca65b1ac7657ba4c8d19bc6ef5bc3
#
_entry.id   d2cca65b1ac7657ba4c8d19bc6ef5bc3
#
_cell.length_a   1.000
_cell.length_b   1.000
_cell.length_c   1.000
_cell.angle_alpha   90.00
_cell.angle_beta   90.00
_cell.angle_gamma   90.00
#
_symmetry.space_group_name_H-M   'P 1'
#
loop_
_entity.id
_entity.type
_entity.pdbx_description
1 polymer ?
#
loop_
_entity_poly.entity_id
_entity_poly.type
_entity_poly.pdbx_seq_one_letter_code
_entity_poly.pdbx_strand_id
1 'polypeptide(L)'
;HGIDMIWIGARTTVNPFYVQEIANALKGVDIPVLVKNPLHPELGLWLGAIERFDAVGIKKLAAIHRGFYTTKPSPFRNEPHWDLSFELRAHLPELPILCDPSHIAGNRGLLQQVAQTAMDINLDGLMIETHITPDKALSDAEQQVTPSALVTLMDNLVVKQEDAEEESNKNKKNKNKNFLRIYKN
;
A
#
# COMPACT_ATOMS: atom_id res chain seq x y z
N HIS A 1 16.16 0.30 17.47
CA HIS A 1 15.19 -0.65 18.04
C HIS A 1 14.88 -1.83 17.11
N GLY A 2 15.64 -2.03 16.01
CA GLY A 2 15.47 -3.19 15.12
C GLY A 2 14.16 -3.17 14.33
N ILE A 3 13.70 -1.99 13.92
CA ILE A 3 12.55 -1.84 13.03
C ILE A 3 13.05 -1.92 11.58
N ASP A 4 12.46 -2.82 10.79
CA ASP A 4 12.89 -3.06 9.40
C ASP A 4 12.19 -2.15 8.40
N MET A 5 11.00 -1.63 8.74
CA MET A 5 10.18 -0.81 7.86
C MET A 5 9.16 -0.02 8.69
N ILE A 6 8.73 1.13 8.18
CA ILE A 6 7.61 1.88 8.77
C ILE A 6 6.60 2.27 7.68
N TRP A 7 5.37 2.55 8.12
CA TRP A 7 4.38 3.19 7.24
C TRP A 7 3.75 4.42 7.91
N ILE A 8 3.37 5.37 7.09
CA ILE A 8 2.68 6.60 7.48
C ILE A 8 1.18 6.38 7.32
N GLY A 9 0.43 6.52 8.39
CA GLY A 9 -1.01 6.31 8.40
C GLY A 9 -1.77 7.41 7.64
N ALA A 10 -2.94 7.06 7.11
CA ALA A 10 -3.79 7.96 6.32
C ALA A 10 -4.16 9.26 7.08
N ARG A 11 -4.39 9.16 8.40
CA ARG A 11 -4.67 10.34 9.25
C ARG A 11 -3.47 11.26 9.43
N THR A 12 -2.27 10.73 9.34
CA THR A 12 -1.03 11.52 9.38
C THR A 12 -0.75 12.17 8.03
N THR A 13 -0.99 11.44 6.94
CA THR A 13 -0.76 11.91 5.56
C THR A 13 -1.55 13.19 5.23
N VAL A 14 -2.71 13.42 5.86
CA VAL A 14 -3.50 14.64 5.67
C VAL A 14 -2.85 15.90 6.27
N ASN A 15 -1.82 15.74 7.09
CA ASN A 15 -1.16 16.87 7.75
C ASN A 15 0.30 17.01 7.28
N PRO A 16 0.59 17.96 6.35
CA PRO A 16 1.94 18.16 5.82
C PRO A 16 3.00 18.48 6.88
N PHE A 17 2.61 19.13 7.96
CA PHE A 17 3.54 19.49 9.05
C PHE A 17 3.99 18.25 9.82
N TYR A 18 3.06 17.36 10.19
CA TYR A 18 3.42 16.10 10.85
C TYR A 18 4.26 15.20 9.95
N VAL A 19 3.91 15.13 8.65
CA VAL A 19 4.72 14.38 7.68
C VAL A 19 6.13 14.95 7.60
N GLN A 20 6.28 16.28 7.59
CA GLN A 20 7.61 16.93 7.55
C GLN A 20 8.42 16.64 8.82
N GLU A 21 7.81 16.69 9.98
CA GLU A 21 8.50 16.37 11.25
C GLU A 21 8.99 14.92 11.26
N ILE A 22 8.16 13.96 10.81
CA ILE A 22 8.56 12.56 10.70
C ILE A 22 9.68 12.39 9.68
N ALA A 23 9.58 13.03 8.52
CA ALA A 23 10.61 12.98 7.49
C ALA A 23 11.96 13.51 8.02
N ASN A 24 11.95 14.62 8.73
CA ASN A 24 13.15 15.19 9.36
C ASN A 24 13.75 14.24 10.41
N ALA A 25 12.92 13.58 11.21
CA ALA A 25 13.36 12.61 12.21
C ALA A 25 13.99 11.36 11.59
N LEU A 26 13.62 11.01 10.36
CA LEU A 26 14.13 9.85 9.63
C LEU A 26 15.34 10.19 8.73
N LYS A 27 15.77 11.45 8.70
CA LYS A 27 16.93 11.85 7.90
C LYS A 27 18.16 11.03 8.25
N GLY A 28 18.76 10.37 7.25
CA GLY A 28 19.94 9.53 7.41
C GLY A 28 19.65 8.11 7.90
N VAL A 29 18.38 7.72 8.06
CA VAL A 29 17.99 6.35 8.41
C VAL A 29 17.74 5.57 7.12
N ASP A 30 18.36 4.40 6.95
CA ASP A 30 18.19 3.53 5.78
C ASP A 30 17.15 2.44 6.03
N ILE A 31 15.88 2.85 6.16
CA ILE A 31 14.74 1.94 6.23
C ILE A 31 13.70 2.29 5.17
N PRO A 32 12.91 1.31 4.70
CA PRO A 32 11.75 1.58 3.86
C PRO A 32 10.69 2.39 4.57
N VAL A 33 10.12 3.36 3.85
CA VAL A 33 8.98 4.16 4.32
C VAL A 33 7.83 4.02 3.31
N LEU A 34 6.69 3.53 3.80
CA LEU A 34 5.49 3.37 3.01
C LEU A 34 4.49 4.47 3.39
N VAL A 35 3.85 5.10 2.40
CA VAL A 35 2.95 6.24 2.65
C VAL A 35 1.53 5.87 2.22
N LYS A 36 0.61 5.73 3.19
CA LYS A 36 -0.82 5.55 2.88
C LYS A 36 -1.40 6.82 2.27
N ASN A 37 -2.33 6.66 1.30
CA ASN A 37 -3.09 7.81 0.80
C ASN A 37 -3.85 8.52 1.95
N PRO A 38 -4.13 9.83 1.81
CA PRO A 38 -4.93 10.58 2.78
C PRO A 38 -6.37 10.06 2.85
N LEU A 39 -7.10 10.48 3.89
CA LEU A 39 -8.51 10.06 4.07
C LEU A 39 -9.41 10.55 2.92
N HIS A 40 -9.19 11.78 2.45
CA HIS A 40 -9.94 12.35 1.33
C HIS A 40 -9.24 12.10 -0.01
N PRO A 41 -9.98 12.02 -1.13
CA PRO A 41 -9.43 11.74 -2.46
C PRO A 41 -8.70 12.98 -3.00
N GLU A 42 -7.51 13.25 -2.47
CA GLU A 42 -6.69 14.42 -2.80
C GLU A 42 -5.25 13.98 -3.11
N LEU A 43 -4.96 13.86 -4.40
CA LEU A 43 -3.66 13.39 -4.89
C LEU A 43 -2.50 14.27 -4.43
N GLY A 44 -2.70 15.60 -4.39
CA GLY A 44 -1.66 16.55 -3.99
C GLY A 44 -1.13 16.34 -2.58
N LEU A 45 -1.99 15.92 -1.64
CA LEU A 45 -1.56 15.57 -0.28
C LEU A 45 -0.73 14.28 -0.27
N TRP A 46 -1.11 13.30 -1.08
CA TRP A 46 -0.38 12.03 -1.15
C TRP A 46 1.00 12.19 -1.79
N LEU A 47 1.05 12.87 -2.95
CA LEU A 47 2.30 13.24 -3.62
C LEU A 47 3.22 14.04 -2.69
N GLY A 48 2.69 15.11 -2.10
CA GLY A 48 3.47 15.98 -1.21
C GLY A 48 3.98 15.25 0.04
N ALA A 49 3.28 14.23 0.53
CA ALA A 49 3.79 13.39 1.63
C ALA A 49 4.99 12.56 1.17
N ILE A 50 4.90 11.92 0.01
CA ILE A 50 5.98 11.10 -0.58
C ILE A 50 7.21 11.97 -0.88
N GLU A 51 7.01 13.12 -1.52
CA GLU A 51 8.08 14.08 -1.85
C GLU A 51 8.85 14.56 -0.63
N ARG A 52 8.21 14.75 0.53
CA ARG A 52 8.89 15.14 1.76
C ARG A 52 9.88 14.09 2.25
N PHE A 53 9.54 12.81 2.13
CA PHE A 53 10.47 11.72 2.48
C PHE A 53 11.62 11.62 1.46
N ASP A 54 11.36 11.77 0.17
CA ASP A 54 12.40 11.78 -0.85
C ASP A 54 13.36 12.97 -0.65
N ALA A 55 12.82 14.16 -0.35
CA ALA A 55 13.61 15.38 -0.13
C ALA A 55 14.60 15.28 1.04
N VAL A 56 14.30 14.49 2.08
CA VAL A 56 15.24 14.25 3.19
C VAL A 56 16.19 13.07 2.93
N GLY A 57 16.09 12.44 1.75
CA GLY A 57 17.01 11.42 1.28
C GLY A 57 16.57 9.96 1.52
N ILE A 58 15.31 9.71 1.91
CA ILE A 58 14.77 8.35 1.98
C ILE A 58 14.63 7.80 0.56
N LYS A 59 15.35 6.71 0.26
CA LYS A 59 15.38 6.11 -1.09
C LYS A 59 14.45 4.91 -1.26
N LYS A 60 14.07 4.27 -0.18
CA LYS A 60 13.20 3.09 -0.18
C LYS A 60 11.76 3.55 0.12
N LEU A 61 11.08 4.08 -0.89
CA LEU A 61 9.70 4.59 -0.77
C LEU A 61 8.71 3.69 -1.48
N ALA A 62 7.52 3.56 -0.92
CA ALA A 62 6.36 2.97 -1.58
C ALA A 62 5.08 3.69 -1.14
N ALA A 63 4.06 3.63 -1.98
CA ALA A 63 2.72 4.11 -1.65
C ALA A 63 1.83 2.96 -1.21
N ILE A 64 0.84 3.23 -0.35
CA ILE A 64 -0.20 2.28 0.03
C ILE A 64 -1.56 2.88 -0.29
N HIS A 65 -2.26 2.27 -1.22
CA HIS A 65 -3.64 2.60 -1.56
C HIS A 65 -4.59 1.85 -0.63
N ARG A 66 -5.25 2.59 0.29
CA ARG A 66 -6.17 2.04 1.30
C ARG A 66 -7.62 2.48 1.11
N GLY A 67 -7.96 3.09 -0.03
CA GLY A 67 -9.24 3.71 -0.30
C GLY A 67 -9.42 5.05 0.42
N PHE A 68 -10.54 5.71 0.14
CA PHE A 68 -10.85 7.06 0.61
C PHE A 68 -12.18 7.09 1.34
N TYR A 69 -12.28 7.97 2.33
CA TYR A 69 -13.52 8.18 3.07
C TYR A 69 -14.62 8.66 2.14
N THR A 70 -15.80 8.08 2.30
CA THR A 70 -17.02 8.48 1.59
C THR A 70 -18.18 8.63 2.57
N THR A 71 -19.06 9.59 2.30
CA THR A 71 -20.35 9.73 2.99
C THR A 71 -21.49 9.09 2.20
N LYS A 72 -21.20 8.61 0.98
CA LYS A 72 -22.19 7.94 0.14
C LYS A 72 -22.33 6.48 0.53
N PRO A 73 -23.49 5.87 0.35
CA PRO A 73 -23.64 4.43 0.49
C PRO A 73 -22.66 3.70 -0.43
N SER A 74 -21.90 2.77 0.14
CA SER A 74 -20.90 1.97 -0.56
C SER A 74 -20.84 0.59 0.08
N PRO A 75 -20.56 -0.48 -0.67
CA PRO A 75 -20.24 -1.78 -0.10
C PRO A 75 -18.89 -1.77 0.62
N PHE A 76 -18.03 -0.81 0.30
CA PHE A 76 -16.69 -0.66 0.88
C PHE A 76 -16.71 0.27 2.10
N ARG A 77 -15.83 0.01 3.05
CA ARG A 77 -15.57 0.93 4.17
C ARG A 77 -14.94 2.24 3.68
N ASN A 78 -14.04 2.12 2.70
CA ASN A 78 -13.40 3.25 2.05
C ASN A 78 -13.49 3.04 0.53
N GLU A 79 -14.00 4.04 -0.19
CA GLU A 79 -14.17 3.96 -1.63
C GLU A 79 -12.80 3.83 -2.33
N PRO A 80 -12.61 2.87 -3.24
CA PRO A 80 -11.30 2.62 -3.82
C PRO A 80 -10.72 3.80 -4.61
N HIS A 81 -11.53 4.49 -5.46
CA HIS A 81 -11.00 5.55 -6.34
C HIS A 81 -9.69 5.12 -7.03
N TRP A 82 -9.74 4.03 -7.78
CA TRP A 82 -8.56 3.44 -8.44
C TRP A 82 -7.85 4.40 -9.42
N ASP A 83 -8.60 5.37 -9.96
CA ASP A 83 -8.11 6.47 -10.79
C ASP A 83 -6.94 7.21 -10.13
N LEU A 84 -7.01 7.46 -8.81
CA LEU A 84 -5.94 8.13 -8.08
C LEU A 84 -4.64 7.32 -7.99
N SER A 85 -4.72 5.99 -8.04
CA SER A 85 -3.51 5.16 -8.13
C SER A 85 -2.86 5.27 -9.51
N PHE A 86 -3.66 5.36 -10.58
CA PHE A 86 -3.13 5.58 -11.93
C PHE A 86 -2.53 6.98 -12.07
N GLU A 87 -3.17 8.00 -11.52
CA GLU A 87 -2.64 9.35 -11.50
C GLU A 87 -1.33 9.43 -10.70
N LEU A 88 -1.26 8.79 -9.52
CA LEU A 88 -0.02 8.71 -8.75
C LEU A 88 1.10 8.04 -9.55
N ARG A 89 0.80 6.93 -10.22
CA ARG A 89 1.77 6.20 -11.06
C ARG A 89 2.22 7.04 -12.25
N ALA A 90 1.35 7.87 -12.83
CA ALA A 90 1.73 8.78 -13.91
C ALA A 90 2.74 9.84 -13.46
N HIS A 91 2.62 10.33 -12.22
CA HIS A 91 3.57 11.27 -11.62
C HIS A 91 4.87 10.61 -11.15
N LEU A 92 4.78 9.40 -10.60
CA LEU A 92 5.88 8.65 -9.98
C LEU A 92 5.93 7.21 -10.53
N PRO A 93 6.35 7.02 -11.79
CA PRO A 93 6.24 5.73 -12.49
C PRO A 93 7.09 4.59 -11.87
N GLU A 94 8.16 4.94 -11.17
CA GLU A 94 9.06 3.96 -10.53
C GLU A 94 8.67 3.67 -9.05
N LEU A 95 7.66 4.37 -8.52
CA LEU A 95 7.23 4.19 -7.14
C LEU A 95 6.34 2.95 -7.03
N PRO A 96 6.68 1.95 -6.20
CA PRO A 96 5.78 0.84 -5.93
C PRO A 96 4.49 1.31 -5.24
N ILE A 97 3.34 0.80 -5.68
CA ILE A 97 2.02 1.09 -5.10
C ILE A 97 1.41 -0.22 -4.60
N LEU A 98 1.29 -0.37 -3.30
CA LEU A 98 0.61 -1.51 -2.67
C LEU A 98 -0.87 -1.19 -2.45
N CYS A 99 -1.72 -2.20 -2.51
CA CYS A 99 -3.11 -2.09 -2.07
C CYS A 99 -3.26 -2.59 -0.63
N ASP A 100 -4.07 -1.89 0.15
CA ASP A 100 -4.53 -2.33 1.46
C ASP A 100 -6.03 -2.73 1.36
N PRO A 101 -6.33 -3.97 0.94
CA PRO A 101 -7.70 -4.42 0.76
C PRO A 101 -8.47 -4.49 2.07
N SER A 102 -7.80 -4.67 3.21
CA SER A 102 -8.44 -4.69 4.53
C SER A 102 -9.18 -3.40 4.82
N HIS A 103 -8.51 -2.25 4.63
CA HIS A 103 -9.11 -0.95 4.85
C HIS A 103 -10.11 -0.53 3.76
N ILE A 104 -9.91 -0.96 2.51
CA ILE A 104 -10.88 -0.73 1.43
C ILE A 104 -12.16 -1.50 1.74
N ALA A 105 -12.08 -2.81 1.93
CA ALA A 105 -13.22 -3.68 2.14
C ALA A 105 -13.96 -3.39 3.47
N GLY A 106 -13.22 -3.27 4.57
CA GLY A 106 -13.77 -3.13 5.91
C GLY A 106 -14.43 -4.38 6.45
N ASN A 107 -14.48 -5.46 5.68
CA ASN A 107 -15.00 -6.77 6.06
C ASN A 107 -14.31 -7.90 5.27
N ARG A 108 -14.31 -9.11 5.84
CA ARG A 108 -13.62 -10.27 5.26
C ARG A 108 -14.21 -10.73 3.92
N GLY A 109 -15.52 -10.53 3.72
CA GLY A 109 -16.23 -11.03 2.52
C GLY A 109 -15.81 -10.36 1.22
N LEU A 110 -15.28 -9.14 1.27
CA LEU A 110 -14.85 -8.38 0.10
C LEU A 110 -13.33 -8.41 -0.15
N LEU A 111 -12.55 -8.97 0.78
CA LEU A 111 -11.08 -8.94 0.70
C LEU A 111 -10.55 -9.57 -0.59
N GLN A 112 -11.04 -10.76 -0.96
CA GLN A 112 -10.60 -11.45 -2.18
C GLN A 112 -10.88 -10.62 -3.43
N GLN A 113 -12.08 -10.04 -3.51
CA GLN A 113 -12.46 -9.20 -4.66
C GLN A 113 -11.57 -7.96 -4.78
N VAL A 114 -11.33 -7.25 -3.68
CA VAL A 114 -10.50 -6.04 -3.68
C VAL A 114 -9.04 -6.38 -4.00
N ALA A 115 -8.52 -7.45 -3.39
CA ALA A 115 -7.16 -7.92 -3.65
C ALA A 115 -6.97 -8.33 -5.12
N GLN A 116 -7.94 -9.06 -5.70
CA GLN A 116 -7.89 -9.44 -7.12
C GLN A 116 -7.94 -8.21 -8.02
N THR A 117 -8.84 -7.26 -7.75
CA THR A 117 -8.92 -6.01 -8.51
C THR A 117 -7.57 -5.28 -8.51
N ALA A 118 -6.90 -5.20 -7.35
CA ALA A 118 -5.57 -4.58 -7.25
C ALA A 118 -4.53 -5.28 -8.15
N MET A 119 -4.56 -6.62 -8.22
CA MET A 119 -3.68 -7.38 -9.12
C MET A 119 -4.04 -7.17 -10.59
N ASP A 120 -5.33 -7.12 -10.92
CA ASP A 120 -5.83 -6.92 -12.29
C ASP A 120 -5.41 -5.57 -12.87
N ILE A 121 -5.32 -4.53 -12.02
CA ILE A 121 -4.85 -3.18 -12.40
C ILE A 121 -3.34 -2.99 -12.22
N ASN A 122 -2.59 -4.09 -12.01
CA ASN A 122 -1.14 -4.12 -11.88
C ASN A 122 -0.60 -3.24 -10.73
N LEU A 123 -1.23 -3.24 -9.56
CA LEU A 123 -0.58 -2.75 -8.36
C LEU A 123 0.52 -3.73 -7.92
N ASP A 124 1.57 -3.19 -7.27
CA ASP A 124 2.83 -3.92 -7.06
C ASP A 124 2.79 -4.89 -5.88
N GLY A 125 1.72 -4.89 -5.08
CA GLY A 125 1.56 -5.81 -3.96
C GLY A 125 0.38 -5.49 -3.07
N LEU A 126 0.28 -6.25 -1.96
CA LEU A 126 -0.81 -6.16 -1.00
C LEU A 126 -0.28 -5.94 0.42
N MET A 127 -1.05 -5.21 1.22
CA MET A 127 -0.89 -5.08 2.67
C MET A 127 -2.18 -5.52 3.34
N ILE A 128 -2.18 -6.66 4.04
CA ILE A 128 -3.38 -7.28 4.60
C ILE A 128 -3.24 -7.45 6.10
N GLU A 129 -4.27 -7.03 6.84
CA GLU A 129 -4.31 -7.18 8.30
C GLU A 129 -4.67 -8.62 8.69
N THR A 130 -3.84 -9.20 9.55
CA THR A 130 -4.01 -10.56 10.05
C THR A 130 -3.94 -10.62 11.57
N HIS A 131 -4.73 -11.51 12.15
CA HIS A 131 -4.73 -11.78 13.59
C HIS A 131 -5.00 -13.26 13.84
N ILE A 132 -4.36 -13.85 14.83
CA ILE A 132 -4.55 -15.27 15.17
C ILE A 132 -6.01 -15.60 15.55
N THR A 133 -6.69 -14.65 16.16
CA THR A 133 -8.12 -14.73 16.51
C THR A 133 -8.77 -13.38 16.14
N PRO A 134 -9.15 -13.15 14.88
CA PRO A 134 -9.56 -11.83 14.39
C PRO A 134 -10.69 -11.18 15.21
N ASP A 135 -11.67 -11.96 15.67
CA ASP A 135 -12.79 -11.44 16.46
C ASP A 135 -12.39 -10.93 17.85
N LYS A 136 -11.14 -11.19 18.28
CA LYS A 136 -10.55 -10.64 19.51
C LYS A 136 -9.53 -9.55 19.26
N ALA A 137 -9.38 -9.09 18.01
CA ALA A 137 -8.50 -7.98 17.71
C ALA A 137 -8.98 -6.70 18.42
N LEU A 138 -8.03 -5.90 18.89
CA LEU A 138 -8.34 -4.65 19.62
C LEU A 138 -8.91 -3.55 18.71
N SER A 139 -8.67 -3.66 17.41
CA SER A 139 -9.20 -2.75 16.40
C SER A 139 -9.48 -3.50 15.11
N ASP A 140 -10.40 -2.98 14.31
CA ASP A 140 -10.66 -3.42 12.94
C ASP A 140 -10.90 -4.94 12.79
N ALA A 141 -11.50 -5.58 13.81
CA ALA A 141 -11.70 -7.03 13.91
C ALA A 141 -12.42 -7.63 12.68
N GLU A 142 -13.40 -6.90 12.12
CA GLU A 142 -14.23 -7.36 11.00
C GLU A 142 -13.46 -7.54 9.69
N GLN A 143 -12.37 -6.80 9.51
CA GLN A 143 -11.56 -6.82 8.27
C GLN A 143 -10.32 -7.71 8.38
N GLN A 144 -9.91 -8.10 9.59
CA GLN A 144 -8.75 -8.95 9.80
C GLN A 144 -9.05 -10.42 9.47
N VAL A 145 -8.07 -11.13 8.93
CA VAL A 145 -8.16 -12.56 8.62
C VAL A 145 -7.19 -13.37 9.47
N THR A 146 -7.45 -14.68 9.60
CA THR A 146 -6.47 -15.60 10.22
C THR A 146 -5.28 -15.80 9.27
N PRO A 147 -4.10 -16.22 9.78
CA PRO A 147 -2.97 -16.58 8.93
C PRO A 147 -3.32 -17.65 7.87
N SER A 148 -4.13 -18.65 8.23
CA SER A 148 -4.57 -19.68 7.28
C SER A 148 -5.49 -19.11 6.19
N ALA A 149 -6.42 -18.21 6.55
CA ALA A 149 -7.27 -17.54 5.58
C ALA A 149 -6.47 -16.61 4.64
N LEU A 150 -5.40 -15.97 5.16
CA LEU A 150 -4.47 -15.21 4.31
C LEU A 150 -3.80 -16.10 3.27
N VAL A 151 -3.28 -17.26 3.66
CA VAL A 151 -2.68 -18.21 2.72
C VAL A 151 -3.68 -18.60 1.64
N THR A 152 -4.91 -18.98 2.01
CA THR A 152 -5.97 -19.30 1.04
C THR A 152 -6.28 -18.14 0.11
N LEU A 153 -6.34 -16.90 0.64
CA LEU A 153 -6.56 -15.71 -0.17
C LEU A 153 -5.43 -15.54 -1.20
N MET A 154 -4.19 -15.68 -0.77
CA MET A 154 -3.01 -15.52 -1.65
C MET A 154 -2.96 -16.62 -2.73
N ASP A 155 -3.30 -17.85 -2.39
CA ASP A 155 -3.32 -18.98 -3.34
C ASP A 155 -4.40 -18.82 -4.42
N ASN A 156 -5.49 -18.11 -4.09
CA ASN A 156 -6.59 -17.85 -5.02
C ASN A 156 -6.38 -16.62 -5.91
N LEU A 157 -5.31 -15.84 -5.69
CA LEU A 157 -5.03 -14.68 -6.53
C LEU A 157 -4.43 -15.09 -7.88
N VAL A 158 -5.00 -14.53 -8.93
CA VAL A 158 -4.45 -14.62 -10.29
C VAL A 158 -3.56 -13.39 -10.51
N VAL A 159 -2.27 -13.62 -10.60
CA VAL A 159 -1.30 -12.57 -10.92
C VAL A 159 -0.93 -12.70 -12.39
N LYS A 160 -1.11 -11.63 -13.17
CA LYS A 160 -0.68 -11.59 -14.57
C LYS A 160 0.83 -11.81 -14.63
N GLN A 161 1.28 -12.81 -15.38
CA GLN A 161 2.70 -12.94 -15.72
C GLN A 161 3.04 -11.84 -16.75
N GLU A 162 4.07 -11.05 -16.49
CA GLU A 162 4.64 -10.19 -17.51
C GLU A 162 5.24 -11.10 -18.60
N ASP A 163 4.86 -10.89 -19.87
CA ASP A 163 5.41 -11.67 -20.98
C ASP A 163 6.95 -11.50 -21.02
N ALA A 164 7.65 -12.62 -21.15
CA ALA A 164 9.13 -12.71 -21.03
C ALA A 164 9.90 -11.83 -22.05
N GLU A 165 9.25 -11.32 -23.08
CA GLU A 165 9.86 -10.44 -24.10
C GLU A 165 10.09 -8.99 -23.61
N GLU A 166 9.33 -8.51 -22.63
CA GLU A 166 9.58 -7.20 -22.02
C GLU A 166 10.70 -7.22 -20.96
N GLU A 167 11.03 -8.38 -20.41
CA GLU A 167 12.08 -8.52 -19.38
C GLU A 167 13.48 -8.18 -19.88
N SER A 168 13.76 -8.41 -21.15
CA SER A 168 15.09 -8.14 -21.74
C SER A 168 15.44 -6.64 -21.76
N ASN A 169 14.45 -5.76 -21.87
CA ASN A 169 14.62 -4.31 -21.85
C ASN A 169 14.47 -3.69 -20.46
N LYS A 170 13.73 -4.34 -19.54
CA LYS A 170 13.54 -3.88 -18.15
C LYS A 170 14.68 -4.28 -17.22
N ASN A 171 15.45 -5.31 -17.50
CA ASN A 171 16.56 -5.79 -16.65
C ASN A 171 17.69 -4.77 -16.45
N LYS A 172 17.80 -3.75 -17.28
CA LYS A 172 18.71 -2.61 -17.06
C LYS A 172 18.16 -1.58 -16.05
N LYS A 173 16.86 -1.57 -15.75
CA LYS A 173 16.19 -0.64 -14.82
C LYS A 173 15.84 -1.25 -13.44
N ASN A 174 15.96 -2.57 -13.27
CA ASN A 174 15.35 -3.30 -12.16
C ASN A 174 16.27 -3.59 -10.96
N LYS A 175 17.03 -2.60 -10.48
CA LYS A 175 17.71 -2.72 -9.18
C LYS A 175 16.76 -2.59 -7.96
N ASN A 176 15.51 -2.16 -8.13
CA ASN A 176 14.55 -1.92 -7.05
C ASN A 176 13.46 -3.01 -6.87
N LYS A 177 13.36 -4.02 -7.75
CA LYS A 177 12.34 -5.09 -7.63
C LYS A 177 12.60 -6.13 -6.52
N ASN A 178 13.72 -6.07 -5.82
CA ASN A 178 14.00 -6.97 -4.69
C ASN A 178 13.20 -6.65 -3.41
N PHE A 179 12.37 -5.62 -3.43
CA PHE A 179 11.65 -5.14 -2.25
C PHE A 179 10.47 -6.04 -1.84
N LEU A 180 9.83 -6.68 -2.80
CA LEU A 180 8.62 -7.52 -2.57
C LEU A 180 8.92 -8.98 -2.19
N ARG A 181 10.20 -9.39 -2.20
CA ARG A 181 10.61 -10.78 -1.87
C ARG A 181 10.84 -11.04 -0.38
N ILE A 182 10.76 -10.03 0.47
CA ILE A 182 11.12 -10.14 1.90
C ILE A 182 10.10 -10.91 2.75
N TYR A 183 8.89 -11.18 2.24
CA TYR A 183 7.80 -11.79 3.00
C TYR A 183 7.43 -13.23 2.59
N LYS A 184 8.26 -13.93 1.81
CA LYS A 184 8.06 -15.34 1.42
C LYS A 184 8.99 -16.34 2.10
N ASN A 185 9.67 -15.96 3.18
CA ASN A 185 10.45 -16.90 4.01
C ASN A 185 9.98 -16.83 5.45
#